data_b7d771ee290f3c72f4233e8b899c448f
#
_entry.id   b7d771ee290f3c72f4233e8b899c448f
#
_cell.length_a   1.000
_cell.length_b   1.000
_cell.length_c   1.000
_cell.angle_alpha   90.00
_cell.angle_beta   90.00
_cell.angle_gamma   90.00
#
_symmetry.space_group_name_H-M   'P 1'
#
loop_
_entity.id
_entity.type
_entity.pdbx_description
1 polymer ?
#
loop_
_entity_poly.entity_id
_entity_poly.type
_entity_poly.pdbx_seq_one_letter_code
_entity_poly.pdbx_strand_id
1 'polypeptide(L)'
;MWFRPGNFSGVIGLRGSGHKPLSDCKYMIYVINSARYELARQILAELRRGETVLLIADECHHYVSEQNRLIFEFLPHLNMEEQERFFSMGLSATLPSGQERHNLETVLGKKIYSYGMAEASAHNTVSKYDIYHIDLSLSADERDEYEEFSDQMLILYKKLLRSHSYLQEMGLKERFEELKILAGDKDQQLARTAFQYMQLTYMRRKLVCLASERTACACDLIKNLSRDERIIIFGERIRQAEELFRLLQRHGFSHVGRYHSQMGQQANKNVIERFRAGELRILIACKALDEGLDVPEVSVGIILSGTSVRRQRTQRMGRIIRRNEGKSRASLYYLHISGTMEDVCFLPDTGDGRVFDLSYDPDRHIFLHPAYDDRAKMLLAHLYARGADAGKIREAERCLRLGGIRSDWLLKRPEIEKRIREEKYVEDKNYWICMKGLSQGIRSGGFRQP
;
A
#
# COMPACT_ATOMS: atom_id res chain seq x y z
N MET A 1 -10.37 -18.75 3.34
CA MET A 1 -10.85 -20.14 3.49
C MET A 1 -10.09 -20.97 2.49
N TRP A 2 -9.19 -21.87 2.94
CA TRP A 2 -8.33 -22.66 2.07
C TRP A 2 -9.06 -23.96 1.72
N PHE A 3 -9.51 -24.09 0.49
CA PHE A 3 -9.94 -25.37 -0.02
C PHE A 3 -8.71 -26.18 -0.46
N ARG A 4 -8.36 -27.24 0.26
CA ARG A 4 -7.40 -28.22 -0.25
C ARG A 4 -8.05 -29.01 -1.39
N PRO A 5 -7.43 -29.15 -2.57
CA PRO A 5 -8.05 -29.78 -3.74
C PRO A 5 -8.38 -31.27 -3.60
N GLY A 6 -8.03 -31.90 -2.50
CA GLY A 6 -8.02 -33.37 -2.43
C GLY A 6 -9.37 -34.09 -2.38
N ASN A 7 -10.46 -33.44 -1.90
CA ASN A 7 -11.74 -34.15 -1.65
C ASN A 7 -12.96 -33.61 -2.42
N PHE A 8 -12.77 -32.71 -3.40
CA PHE A 8 -13.87 -32.02 -4.11
C PHE A 8 -13.79 -32.18 -5.63
N SER A 9 -13.02 -33.15 -6.15
CA SER A 9 -13.00 -33.46 -7.59
C SER A 9 -14.39 -33.84 -8.07
N GLY A 10 -14.94 -33.08 -9.01
CA GLY A 10 -16.31 -33.28 -9.52
C GLY A 10 -17.38 -32.36 -8.89
N VAL A 11 -17.07 -31.65 -7.78
CA VAL A 11 -18.01 -30.75 -7.09
C VAL A 11 -17.69 -29.27 -7.38
N ILE A 12 -16.43 -28.93 -7.67
CA ILE A 12 -15.97 -27.56 -7.96
C ILE A 12 -15.51 -27.45 -9.41
N GLY A 13 -16.13 -26.54 -10.16
CA GLY A 13 -15.74 -26.18 -11.51
C GLY A 13 -14.99 -24.85 -11.54
N LEU A 14 -14.00 -24.76 -12.43
CA LEU A 14 -13.24 -23.53 -12.70
C LEU A 14 -13.51 -23.07 -14.14
N ARG A 15 -13.79 -21.76 -14.32
CA ARG A 15 -13.98 -21.15 -15.63
C ARG A 15 -13.11 -19.91 -15.80
N GLY A 16 -12.20 -19.97 -16.75
CA GLY A 16 -11.22 -18.93 -17.07
C GLY A 16 -9.79 -19.44 -17.01
N SER A 17 -8.83 -18.64 -17.49
CA SER A 17 -7.41 -19.01 -17.54
C SER A 17 -7.12 -20.37 -18.20
N GLY A 18 -7.91 -20.74 -19.24
CA GLY A 18 -7.77 -22.01 -19.96
C GLY A 18 -8.53 -23.20 -19.35
N HIS A 19 -9.15 -23.04 -18.19
CA HIS A 19 -9.99 -24.07 -17.60
C HIS A 19 -11.41 -24.04 -18.18
N LYS A 20 -11.95 -25.23 -18.48
CA LYS A 20 -13.36 -25.41 -18.81
C LYS A 20 -14.04 -26.13 -17.64
N PRO A 21 -15.27 -25.74 -17.26
CA PRO A 21 -15.98 -26.42 -16.20
C PRO A 21 -16.32 -27.86 -16.59
N LEU A 22 -16.37 -28.72 -15.61
CA LEU A 22 -17.05 -30.01 -15.74
C LEU A 22 -18.56 -29.75 -15.72
N SER A 23 -19.36 -30.54 -16.45
CA SER A 23 -20.80 -30.49 -16.31
C SER A 23 -21.19 -30.89 -14.86
N ASP A 24 -22.22 -30.24 -14.32
CA ASP A 24 -22.86 -30.59 -13.04
C ASP A 24 -22.03 -30.24 -11.77
N CYS A 25 -21.22 -29.18 -11.80
CA CYS A 25 -20.54 -28.69 -10.62
C CYS A 25 -21.47 -27.91 -9.70
N LYS A 26 -21.55 -28.29 -8.42
CA LYS A 26 -22.32 -27.57 -7.39
C LYS A 26 -21.74 -26.19 -7.07
N TYR A 27 -20.42 -26.05 -7.16
CA TYR A 27 -19.71 -24.80 -6.93
C TYR A 27 -18.94 -24.42 -8.19
N MET A 28 -19.14 -23.21 -8.67
CA MET A 28 -18.45 -22.68 -9.86
C MET A 28 -17.62 -21.45 -9.48
N ILE A 29 -16.35 -21.46 -9.84
CA ILE A 29 -15.45 -20.31 -9.70
C ILE A 29 -15.20 -19.74 -11.08
N TYR A 30 -15.57 -18.48 -11.25
CA TYR A 30 -15.36 -17.73 -12.50
C TYR A 30 -14.27 -16.69 -12.33
N VAL A 31 -13.38 -16.58 -13.33
CA VAL A 31 -12.57 -15.38 -13.49
C VAL A 31 -13.45 -14.32 -14.15
N ILE A 32 -13.42 -13.09 -13.63
CA ILE A 32 -14.31 -11.99 -14.03
C ILE A 32 -14.35 -11.76 -15.56
N ASN A 33 -13.20 -11.90 -16.23
CA ASN A 33 -13.11 -11.76 -17.68
C ASN A 33 -13.92 -12.83 -18.46
N SER A 34 -14.09 -14.03 -17.89
CA SER A 34 -14.92 -15.08 -18.46
C SER A 34 -16.38 -14.96 -18.02
N ALA A 35 -16.60 -14.51 -16.79
CA ALA A 35 -17.92 -14.31 -16.20
C ALA A 35 -18.78 -13.34 -17.02
N ARG A 36 -18.21 -12.25 -17.54
CA ARG A 36 -18.92 -11.23 -18.36
C ARG A 36 -19.71 -11.81 -19.52
N TYR A 37 -19.21 -12.88 -20.12
CA TYR A 37 -19.79 -13.41 -21.37
C TYR A 37 -20.72 -14.59 -21.15
N GLU A 38 -20.60 -15.29 -20.02
CA GLU A 38 -21.25 -16.58 -19.86
C GLU A 38 -22.08 -16.70 -18.58
N LEU A 39 -21.68 -16.04 -17.49
CA LEU A 39 -22.24 -16.27 -16.17
C LEU A 39 -23.73 -15.90 -16.09
N ALA A 40 -24.12 -14.76 -16.67
CA ALA A 40 -25.52 -14.32 -16.70
C ALA A 40 -26.45 -15.38 -17.28
N ARG A 41 -26.06 -15.98 -18.44
CA ARG A 41 -26.83 -17.03 -19.10
C ARG A 41 -26.89 -18.30 -18.29
N GLN A 42 -25.80 -18.67 -17.63
CA GLN A 42 -25.75 -19.85 -16.79
C GLN A 42 -26.65 -19.68 -15.56
N ILE A 43 -26.57 -18.55 -14.85
CA ILE A 43 -27.45 -18.27 -13.70
C ILE A 43 -28.91 -18.36 -14.10
N LEU A 44 -29.28 -17.72 -15.21
CA LEU A 44 -30.64 -17.76 -15.72
C LEU A 44 -31.10 -19.18 -16.07
N ALA A 45 -30.23 -20.00 -16.67
CA ALA A 45 -30.54 -21.39 -17.00
C ALA A 45 -30.76 -22.26 -15.74
N GLU A 46 -29.95 -22.09 -14.69
CA GLU A 46 -30.13 -22.83 -13.43
C GLU A 46 -31.43 -22.42 -12.71
N LEU A 47 -31.72 -21.11 -12.63
CA LEU A 47 -32.97 -20.62 -12.04
C LEU A 47 -34.21 -21.15 -12.77
N ARG A 48 -34.17 -21.24 -14.12
CA ARG A 48 -35.25 -21.83 -14.94
C ARG A 48 -35.41 -23.33 -14.76
N ARG A 49 -34.37 -24.05 -14.31
CA ARG A 49 -34.46 -25.46 -13.91
C ARG A 49 -35.06 -25.64 -12.52
N GLY A 50 -35.35 -24.55 -11.79
CA GLY A 50 -35.86 -24.59 -10.43
C GLY A 50 -34.78 -24.59 -9.35
N GLU A 51 -33.50 -24.42 -9.74
CA GLU A 51 -32.40 -24.42 -8.78
C GLU A 51 -32.31 -23.10 -8.03
N THR A 52 -31.73 -23.13 -6.82
CA THR A 52 -31.41 -21.96 -6.03
C THR A 52 -29.95 -21.56 -6.28
N VAL A 53 -29.72 -20.30 -6.64
CA VAL A 53 -28.38 -19.78 -6.99
C VAL A 53 -27.93 -18.73 -5.99
N LEU A 54 -26.72 -18.89 -5.45
CA LEU A 54 -26.00 -17.87 -4.68
C LEU A 54 -24.81 -17.38 -5.47
N LEU A 55 -24.83 -16.10 -5.87
CA LEU A 55 -23.70 -15.40 -6.48
C LEU A 55 -22.86 -14.72 -5.41
N ILE A 56 -21.60 -15.14 -5.25
CA ILE A 56 -20.62 -14.46 -4.40
C ILE A 56 -19.67 -13.65 -5.29
N ALA A 57 -19.77 -12.33 -5.20
CA ALA A 57 -18.98 -11.38 -5.97
C ALA A 57 -17.79 -10.90 -5.11
N ASP A 58 -16.63 -11.55 -5.24
CA ASP A 58 -15.41 -11.11 -4.57
C ASP A 58 -14.86 -9.85 -5.24
N GLU A 59 -14.23 -8.95 -4.46
CA GLU A 59 -13.79 -7.62 -4.87
C GLU A 59 -14.88 -6.88 -5.67
N CYS A 60 -16.10 -6.85 -5.10
CA CYS A 60 -17.32 -6.41 -5.78
C CYS A 60 -17.27 -4.96 -6.30
N HIS A 61 -16.32 -4.16 -5.85
CA HIS A 61 -16.08 -2.82 -6.39
C HIS A 61 -15.66 -2.81 -7.88
N HIS A 62 -15.19 -3.94 -8.45
CA HIS A 62 -14.92 -4.05 -9.89
C HIS A 62 -16.18 -4.10 -10.75
N TYR A 63 -17.32 -4.43 -10.16
CA TYR A 63 -18.57 -4.60 -10.90
C TYR A 63 -19.29 -3.28 -11.22
N VAL A 64 -18.71 -2.14 -10.85
CA VAL A 64 -19.23 -0.81 -11.25
C VAL A 64 -18.94 -0.47 -12.71
N SER A 65 -17.95 -1.10 -13.36
CA SER A 65 -17.64 -0.87 -14.77
C SER A 65 -18.72 -1.46 -15.67
N GLU A 66 -19.03 -0.80 -16.79
CA GLU A 66 -20.04 -1.23 -17.75
C GLU A 66 -19.83 -2.68 -18.22
N GLN A 67 -18.58 -3.04 -18.54
CA GLN A 67 -18.26 -4.40 -18.99
C GLN A 67 -18.48 -5.46 -17.90
N ASN A 68 -18.18 -5.18 -16.66
CA ASN A 68 -18.36 -6.16 -15.58
C ASN A 68 -19.81 -6.23 -15.12
N ARG A 69 -20.62 -5.17 -15.33
CA ARG A 69 -22.05 -5.18 -15.07
C ARG A 69 -22.84 -6.15 -15.97
N LEU A 70 -22.30 -6.54 -17.10
CA LEU A 70 -22.90 -7.58 -17.95
C LEU A 70 -23.18 -8.90 -17.22
N ILE A 71 -22.46 -9.16 -16.13
CA ILE A 71 -22.71 -10.32 -15.24
C ILE A 71 -24.13 -10.29 -14.66
N PHE A 72 -24.72 -9.12 -14.51
CA PHE A 72 -26.06 -8.90 -13.92
C PHE A 72 -27.15 -8.66 -14.96
N GLU A 73 -26.88 -8.79 -16.26
CA GLU A 73 -27.86 -8.54 -17.33
C GLU A 73 -29.08 -9.47 -17.29
N PHE A 74 -29.00 -10.57 -16.55
CA PHE A 74 -30.11 -11.51 -16.36
C PHE A 74 -31.17 -11.01 -15.40
N LEU A 75 -30.85 -10.09 -14.46
CA LEU A 75 -31.77 -9.65 -13.41
C LEU A 75 -33.14 -9.11 -13.93
N PRO A 76 -33.20 -8.29 -14.97
CA PRO A 76 -34.48 -7.83 -15.51
C PRO A 76 -35.34 -8.93 -16.15
N HIS A 77 -34.77 -10.11 -16.41
CA HIS A 77 -35.42 -11.24 -17.06
C HIS A 77 -35.95 -12.29 -16.07
N LEU A 78 -35.78 -12.07 -14.75
CA LEU A 78 -36.26 -12.95 -13.71
C LEU A 78 -37.75 -12.73 -13.45
N ASN A 79 -38.53 -13.83 -13.40
CA ASN A 79 -39.86 -13.81 -12.84
C ASN A 79 -39.85 -13.84 -11.31
N MET A 80 -41.03 -13.75 -10.65
CA MET A 80 -41.10 -13.67 -9.18
C MET A 80 -40.53 -14.93 -8.48
N GLU A 81 -40.81 -16.13 -9.01
CA GLU A 81 -40.28 -17.37 -8.45
C GLU A 81 -38.77 -17.49 -8.62
N GLU A 82 -38.22 -17.03 -9.74
CA GLU A 82 -36.78 -17.02 -10.00
C GLU A 82 -36.05 -16.00 -9.10
N GLN A 83 -36.70 -14.84 -8.82
CA GLN A 83 -36.17 -13.84 -7.89
C GLN A 83 -36.06 -14.37 -6.46
N GLU A 84 -37.02 -15.16 -6.00
CA GLU A 84 -37.00 -15.79 -4.66
C GLU A 84 -35.89 -16.83 -4.51
N ARG A 85 -35.41 -17.40 -5.63
CA ARG A 85 -34.31 -18.40 -5.65
C ARG A 85 -32.94 -17.81 -5.99
N PHE A 86 -32.86 -16.51 -6.26
CA PHE A 86 -31.59 -15.85 -6.53
C PHE A 86 -31.11 -15.04 -5.33
N PHE A 87 -29.91 -15.34 -4.87
CA PHE A 87 -29.22 -14.61 -3.80
C PHE A 87 -27.88 -14.08 -4.30
N SER A 88 -27.51 -12.88 -3.83
CA SER A 88 -26.22 -12.29 -4.13
C SER A 88 -25.52 -11.77 -2.88
N MET A 89 -24.20 -11.86 -2.85
CA MET A 89 -23.35 -11.33 -1.79
C MET A 89 -22.11 -10.70 -2.39
N GLY A 90 -21.90 -9.40 -2.12
CA GLY A 90 -20.68 -8.69 -2.50
C GLY A 90 -19.69 -8.62 -1.36
N LEU A 91 -18.43 -8.93 -1.63
CA LEU A 91 -17.30 -8.79 -0.71
C LEU A 91 -16.33 -7.73 -1.26
N SER A 92 -15.89 -6.81 -0.43
CA SER A 92 -14.86 -5.82 -0.81
C SER A 92 -14.23 -5.18 0.41
N ALA A 93 -12.95 -4.93 0.35
CA ALA A 93 -12.24 -4.16 1.38
C ALA A 93 -12.67 -2.68 1.40
N THR A 94 -13.13 -2.15 0.26
CA THR A 94 -13.61 -0.77 0.13
C THR A 94 -14.76 -0.70 -0.86
N LEU A 95 -15.81 0.01 -0.51
CA LEU A 95 -16.93 0.28 -1.41
C LEU A 95 -16.69 1.59 -2.18
N PRO A 96 -17.17 1.69 -3.43
CA PRO A 96 -17.21 2.96 -4.16
C PRO A 96 -18.10 3.98 -3.46
N SER A 97 -18.08 5.23 -3.90
CA SER A 97 -18.92 6.32 -3.38
C SER A 97 -19.86 6.86 -4.46
N GLY A 98 -20.82 7.68 -4.06
CA GLY A 98 -21.73 8.36 -4.98
C GLY A 98 -22.54 7.40 -5.87
N GLN A 99 -22.68 7.75 -7.15
CA GLN A 99 -23.47 7.01 -8.12
C GLN A 99 -22.94 5.58 -8.36
N GLU A 100 -21.64 5.39 -8.31
CA GLU A 100 -21.02 4.05 -8.46
C GLU A 100 -21.51 3.10 -7.35
N ARG A 101 -21.60 3.60 -6.12
CA ARG A 101 -22.13 2.84 -4.99
C ARG A 101 -23.61 2.51 -5.17
N HIS A 102 -24.41 3.48 -5.57
CA HIS A 102 -25.83 3.27 -5.84
C HIS A 102 -26.02 2.16 -6.90
N ASN A 103 -25.28 2.23 -7.99
CA ASN A 103 -25.33 1.23 -9.06
C ASN A 103 -24.95 -0.17 -8.57
N LEU A 104 -23.99 -0.28 -7.64
CA LEU A 104 -23.60 -1.56 -7.06
C LEU A 104 -24.69 -2.10 -6.11
N GLU A 105 -25.28 -1.24 -5.31
CA GLU A 105 -26.34 -1.59 -4.37
C GLU A 105 -27.64 -2.03 -5.05
N THR A 106 -27.90 -1.59 -6.30
CA THR A 106 -29.07 -2.07 -7.08
C THR A 106 -28.97 -3.53 -7.50
N VAL A 107 -27.75 -4.08 -7.60
CA VAL A 107 -27.52 -5.46 -8.05
C VAL A 107 -27.06 -6.42 -6.95
N LEU A 108 -26.35 -5.93 -5.95
CA LEU A 108 -25.83 -6.73 -4.84
C LEU A 108 -26.52 -6.45 -3.49
N GLY A 109 -27.42 -5.47 -3.44
CA GLY A 109 -28.05 -5.04 -2.20
C GLY A 109 -27.20 -4.07 -1.37
N LYS A 110 -27.80 -3.54 -0.30
CA LYS A 110 -27.15 -2.61 0.61
C LYS A 110 -26.10 -3.29 1.45
N LYS A 111 -25.12 -2.50 1.95
CA LYS A 111 -24.11 -2.99 2.88
C LYS A 111 -24.78 -3.53 4.16
N ILE A 112 -24.58 -4.80 4.45
CA ILE A 112 -25.14 -5.50 5.62
C ILE A 112 -24.14 -5.65 6.77
N TYR A 113 -22.82 -5.67 6.48
CA TYR A 113 -21.78 -5.87 7.48
C TYR A 113 -20.51 -5.08 7.13
N SER A 114 -19.74 -4.73 8.15
CA SER A 114 -18.45 -4.09 8.01
C SER A 114 -17.52 -4.61 9.10
N TYR A 115 -16.35 -5.06 8.70
CA TYR A 115 -15.29 -5.51 9.60
C TYR A 115 -14.07 -4.62 9.41
N GLY A 116 -13.89 -3.69 10.34
CA GLY A 116 -12.84 -2.67 10.27
C GLY A 116 -11.53 -3.11 10.90
N MET A 117 -10.47 -2.32 10.69
CA MET A 117 -9.14 -2.59 11.24
C MET A 117 -9.13 -2.59 12.78
N ALA A 118 -9.87 -1.68 13.42
CA ALA A 118 -10.00 -1.63 14.87
C ALA A 118 -10.63 -2.92 15.42
N GLU A 119 -11.69 -3.41 14.79
CA GLU A 119 -12.37 -4.66 15.15
C GLU A 119 -11.45 -5.88 14.90
N ALA A 120 -10.75 -5.90 13.76
CA ALA A 120 -9.78 -6.94 13.45
C ALA A 120 -8.62 -6.99 14.45
N SER A 121 -8.15 -5.83 14.92
CA SER A 121 -7.14 -5.70 15.97
C SER A 121 -7.66 -6.19 17.32
N ALA A 122 -8.87 -5.79 17.72
CA ALA A 122 -9.50 -6.22 18.96
C ALA A 122 -9.71 -7.74 19.02
N HIS A 123 -10.07 -8.36 17.90
CA HIS A 123 -10.20 -9.81 17.79
C HIS A 123 -8.88 -10.55 17.54
N ASN A 124 -7.74 -9.83 17.53
CA ASN A 124 -6.42 -10.42 17.24
C ASN A 124 -6.36 -11.18 15.89
N THR A 125 -7.15 -10.81 14.90
CA THR A 125 -7.12 -11.41 13.55
C THR A 125 -6.02 -10.84 12.67
N VAL A 126 -5.46 -9.70 13.07
CA VAL A 126 -4.31 -9.06 12.45
C VAL A 126 -3.17 -8.91 13.45
N SER A 127 -1.93 -8.86 12.97
CA SER A 127 -0.75 -8.57 13.79
C SER A 127 -0.78 -7.12 14.25
N LYS A 128 -0.22 -6.82 15.41
CA LYS A 128 0.10 -5.44 15.78
C LYS A 128 1.04 -4.84 14.74
N TYR A 129 0.93 -3.55 14.46
CA TYR A 129 1.73 -2.91 13.44
C TYR A 129 2.13 -1.48 13.82
N ASP A 130 3.20 -1.02 13.20
CA ASP A 130 3.69 0.34 13.27
C ASP A 130 3.73 0.92 11.86
N ILE A 131 3.35 2.18 11.73
CA ILE A 131 3.39 2.95 10.49
C ILE A 131 4.46 4.01 10.65
N TYR A 132 5.40 4.05 9.71
CA TYR A 132 6.44 5.05 9.61
C TYR A 132 6.22 5.88 8.34
N HIS A 133 5.92 7.15 8.50
CA HIS A 133 5.94 8.10 7.40
C HIS A 133 7.37 8.65 7.30
N ILE A 134 8.01 8.46 6.16
CA ILE A 134 9.34 8.97 5.91
C ILE A 134 9.23 10.11 4.92
N ASP A 135 9.52 11.31 5.41
CA ASP A 135 9.52 12.53 4.62
C ASP A 135 10.81 12.64 3.82
N LEU A 136 10.66 12.85 2.53
CA LEU A 136 11.71 13.00 1.54
C LEU A 136 11.59 14.34 0.84
N SER A 137 12.67 14.79 0.21
CA SER A 137 12.71 15.98 -0.62
C SER A 137 12.90 15.65 -2.09
N LEU A 138 12.53 16.55 -2.96
CA LEU A 138 13.01 16.56 -4.34
C LEU A 138 14.42 17.13 -4.37
N SER A 139 15.30 16.60 -5.23
CA SER A 139 16.56 17.28 -5.55
C SER A 139 16.30 18.68 -6.12
N ALA A 140 17.31 19.54 -6.16
CA ALA A 140 17.14 20.89 -6.68
C ALA A 140 16.55 20.89 -8.11
N ASP A 141 17.14 20.08 -9.01
CA ASP A 141 16.68 19.97 -10.40
C ASP A 141 15.25 19.41 -10.49
N GLU A 142 14.93 18.38 -9.67
CA GLU A 142 13.59 17.81 -9.61
C GLU A 142 12.56 18.82 -9.04
N ARG A 143 12.97 19.67 -8.11
CA ARG A 143 12.12 20.72 -7.53
C ARG A 143 11.81 21.79 -8.58
N ASP A 144 12.80 22.26 -9.29
CA ASP A 144 12.65 23.26 -10.35
C ASP A 144 11.70 22.75 -11.45
N GLU A 145 11.88 21.49 -11.90
CA GLU A 145 11.00 20.86 -12.87
C GLU A 145 9.56 20.69 -12.35
N TYR A 146 9.40 20.34 -11.07
CA TYR A 146 8.08 20.22 -10.44
C TYR A 146 7.34 21.56 -10.38
N GLU A 147 8.04 22.63 -10.04
CA GLU A 147 7.50 24.00 -9.98
C GLU A 147 7.14 24.50 -11.38
N GLU A 148 8.00 24.28 -12.38
CA GLU A 148 7.70 24.62 -13.76
C GLU A 148 6.41 23.93 -14.26
N PHE A 149 6.24 22.63 -14.04
CA PHE A 149 5.01 21.93 -14.38
C PHE A 149 3.80 22.50 -13.64
N SER A 150 3.96 22.83 -12.37
CA SER A 150 2.89 23.37 -11.53
C SER A 150 2.42 24.74 -12.02
N ASP A 151 3.34 25.63 -12.39
CA ASP A 151 3.05 26.95 -12.93
C ASP A 151 2.36 26.88 -14.30
N GLN A 152 2.86 26.04 -15.19
CA GLN A 152 2.23 25.80 -16.49
C GLN A 152 0.80 25.24 -16.32
N MET A 153 0.61 24.29 -15.40
CA MET A 153 -0.72 23.76 -15.09
C MET A 153 -1.66 24.84 -14.56
N LEU A 154 -1.19 25.73 -13.70
CA LEU A 154 -1.99 26.83 -13.18
C LEU A 154 -2.46 27.76 -14.29
N ILE A 155 -1.58 28.10 -15.24
CA ILE A 155 -1.92 28.93 -16.40
C ILE A 155 -2.99 28.25 -17.27
N LEU A 156 -2.82 26.97 -17.60
CA LEU A 156 -3.78 26.21 -18.40
C LEU A 156 -5.12 26.05 -17.68
N TYR A 157 -5.10 25.78 -16.38
CA TYR A 157 -6.30 25.67 -15.57
C TYR A 157 -7.10 26.97 -15.52
N LYS A 158 -6.44 28.11 -15.33
CA LYS A 158 -7.08 29.42 -15.41
C LYS A 158 -7.72 29.69 -16.79
N LYS A 159 -7.11 29.20 -17.88
CA LYS A 159 -7.71 29.30 -19.23
C LYS A 159 -8.97 28.45 -19.31
N LEU A 160 -8.95 27.21 -18.82
CA LEU A 160 -10.10 26.31 -18.81
C LEU A 160 -11.25 26.89 -17.97
N LEU A 161 -10.97 27.47 -16.80
CA LEU A 161 -11.98 28.06 -15.92
C LEU A 161 -12.70 29.28 -16.54
N ARG A 162 -12.10 30.00 -17.48
CA ARG A 162 -12.76 31.13 -18.17
C ARG A 162 -13.99 30.71 -18.97
N SER A 163 -13.97 29.53 -19.57
CA SER A 163 -15.06 28.99 -20.37
C SER A 163 -15.86 27.89 -19.63
N HIS A 164 -15.26 27.23 -18.62
CA HIS A 164 -15.80 26.08 -17.93
C HIS A 164 -15.61 26.24 -16.42
N SER A 165 -16.24 27.27 -15.83
CA SER A 165 -16.10 27.62 -14.40
C SER A 165 -16.54 26.49 -13.46
N TYR A 166 -17.50 25.66 -13.89
CA TYR A 166 -18.00 24.51 -13.13
C TYR A 166 -16.91 23.47 -12.77
N LEU A 167 -15.77 23.45 -13.49
CA LEU A 167 -14.64 22.59 -13.17
C LEU A 167 -14.08 22.85 -11.75
N GLN A 168 -14.28 24.05 -11.22
CA GLN A 168 -13.81 24.39 -9.88
C GLN A 168 -14.60 23.69 -8.78
N GLU A 169 -15.88 23.41 -9.02
CA GLU A 169 -16.80 22.80 -8.07
C GLU A 169 -16.70 21.26 -8.08
N MET A 170 -16.08 20.70 -9.11
CA MET A 170 -15.93 19.24 -9.26
C MET A 170 -14.85 18.68 -8.35
N GLY A 171 -15.08 17.46 -7.84
CA GLY A 171 -14.08 16.63 -7.19
C GLY A 171 -12.93 16.27 -8.15
N LEU A 172 -11.77 15.93 -7.61
CA LEU A 172 -10.58 15.64 -8.43
C LEU A 172 -10.81 14.55 -9.50
N LYS A 173 -11.55 13.49 -9.15
CA LYS A 173 -11.85 12.38 -10.08
C LYS A 173 -12.78 12.83 -11.20
N GLU A 174 -13.87 13.49 -10.83
CA GLU A 174 -14.88 14.01 -11.77
C GLU A 174 -14.27 15.02 -12.72
N ARG A 175 -13.47 15.95 -12.19
CA ARG A 175 -12.72 16.93 -12.98
C ARG A 175 -11.79 16.27 -13.99
N PHE A 176 -11.13 15.18 -13.61
CA PHE A 176 -10.22 14.48 -14.52
C PHE A 176 -10.97 13.77 -15.67
N GLU A 177 -12.14 13.19 -15.39
CA GLU A 177 -13.00 12.61 -16.42
C GLU A 177 -13.56 13.68 -17.35
N GLU A 178 -13.98 14.82 -16.81
CA GLU A 178 -14.44 15.96 -17.62
C GLU A 178 -13.33 16.51 -18.51
N LEU A 179 -12.11 16.63 -18.01
CA LEU A 179 -10.96 17.04 -18.81
C LEU A 179 -10.66 16.09 -19.96
N LYS A 180 -10.93 14.79 -19.82
CA LYS A 180 -10.84 13.84 -20.93
C LYS A 180 -11.88 14.12 -22.00
N ILE A 181 -13.10 14.46 -21.61
CA ILE A 181 -14.17 14.82 -22.53
C ILE A 181 -13.78 16.09 -23.28
N LEU A 182 -13.34 17.14 -22.56
CA LEU A 182 -12.87 18.40 -23.15
C LEU A 182 -11.68 18.21 -24.08
N ALA A 183 -10.79 17.26 -23.81
CA ALA A 183 -9.67 16.94 -24.70
C ALA A 183 -10.10 16.32 -26.04
N GLY A 184 -11.33 15.85 -26.14
CA GLY A 184 -11.97 15.38 -27.38
C GLY A 184 -12.94 16.37 -28.00
N ASP A 185 -13.04 17.60 -27.50
CA ASP A 185 -13.96 18.63 -27.98
C ASP A 185 -13.67 19.07 -29.42
N LYS A 186 -14.72 19.59 -30.12
CA LYS A 186 -14.61 20.12 -31.50
C LYS A 186 -13.82 21.43 -31.54
N ASP A 187 -13.84 22.20 -30.46
CA ASP A 187 -12.99 23.39 -30.31
C ASP A 187 -11.54 22.94 -30.09
N GLN A 188 -10.73 23.02 -31.13
CA GLN A 188 -9.34 22.61 -31.14
C GLN A 188 -8.48 23.31 -30.07
N GLN A 189 -8.79 24.56 -29.75
CA GLN A 189 -8.03 25.31 -28.74
C GLN A 189 -8.36 24.81 -27.33
N LEU A 190 -9.63 24.55 -27.05
CA LEU A 190 -10.09 23.95 -25.81
C LEU A 190 -9.50 22.55 -25.61
N ALA A 191 -9.68 21.69 -26.64
CA ALA A 191 -9.16 20.33 -26.64
C ALA A 191 -7.65 20.29 -26.40
N ARG A 192 -6.89 21.13 -27.05
CA ARG A 192 -5.44 21.25 -26.86
C ARG A 192 -5.08 21.70 -25.45
N THR A 193 -5.82 22.67 -24.89
CA THR A 193 -5.56 23.18 -23.53
C THR A 193 -5.85 22.08 -22.48
N ALA A 194 -6.96 21.36 -22.59
CA ALA A 194 -7.30 20.26 -21.69
C ALA A 194 -6.28 19.12 -21.80
N PHE A 195 -5.89 18.73 -23.00
CA PHE A 195 -4.89 17.70 -23.25
C PHE A 195 -3.52 18.07 -22.64
N GLN A 196 -3.04 19.30 -22.83
CA GLN A 196 -1.79 19.78 -22.27
C GLN A 196 -1.82 19.76 -20.72
N TYR A 197 -2.93 20.20 -20.12
CA TYR A 197 -3.10 20.14 -18.67
C TYR A 197 -2.99 18.70 -18.12
N MET A 198 -3.66 17.76 -18.80
CA MET A 198 -3.59 16.33 -18.43
C MET A 198 -2.18 15.76 -18.60
N GLN A 199 -1.48 16.14 -19.66
CA GLN A 199 -0.09 15.76 -19.92
C GLN A 199 0.85 16.23 -18.81
N LEU A 200 0.76 17.51 -18.43
CA LEU A 200 1.55 18.07 -17.33
C LEU A 200 1.21 17.41 -15.98
N THR A 201 -0.07 17.12 -15.73
CA THR A 201 -0.48 16.35 -14.54
C THR A 201 0.20 15.00 -14.48
N TYR A 202 0.27 14.29 -15.62
CA TYR A 202 0.96 13.00 -15.72
C TYR A 202 2.48 13.14 -15.52
N MET A 203 3.10 14.16 -16.14
CA MET A 203 4.54 14.39 -16.04
C MET A 203 4.94 14.75 -14.61
N ARG A 204 4.22 15.67 -13.97
CA ARG A 204 4.42 16.04 -12.58
C ARG A 204 4.30 14.84 -11.62
N ARG A 205 3.26 14.02 -11.80
CA ARG A 205 3.11 12.79 -11.02
C ARG A 205 4.26 11.79 -11.29
N LYS A 206 4.70 11.68 -12.54
CA LYS A 206 5.80 10.80 -12.92
C LYS A 206 7.11 11.22 -12.24
N LEU A 207 7.40 12.53 -12.19
CA LEU A 207 8.57 13.10 -11.53
C LEU A 207 8.55 12.74 -10.04
N VAL A 208 7.48 13.02 -9.33
CA VAL A 208 7.34 12.69 -7.90
C VAL A 208 7.49 11.18 -7.64
N CYS A 209 6.87 10.33 -8.47
CA CYS A 209 7.00 8.87 -8.32
C CYS A 209 8.45 8.36 -8.55
N LEU A 210 9.21 9.02 -9.42
CA LEU A 210 10.57 8.62 -9.78
C LEU A 210 11.66 9.41 -9.06
N ALA A 211 11.29 10.26 -8.10
CA ALA A 211 12.24 11.07 -7.34
C ALA A 211 13.41 10.21 -6.81
N SER A 212 14.61 10.71 -7.02
CA SER A 212 15.88 9.97 -6.81
C SER A 212 16.07 9.54 -5.37
N GLU A 213 15.64 10.36 -4.41
CA GLU A 213 15.75 10.06 -2.98
C GLU A 213 14.97 8.81 -2.55
N ARG A 214 13.89 8.43 -3.26
CA ARG A 214 13.06 7.27 -2.87
C ARG A 214 13.83 5.97 -2.92
N THR A 215 14.59 5.73 -3.98
CA THR A 215 15.37 4.49 -4.14
C THR A 215 16.57 4.48 -3.21
N ALA A 216 17.20 5.63 -2.98
CA ALA A 216 18.29 5.78 -2.02
C ALA A 216 17.82 5.53 -0.59
N CYS A 217 16.75 6.20 -0.17
CA CYS A 217 16.13 6.03 1.14
C CYS A 217 15.70 4.56 1.39
N ALA A 218 15.03 3.93 0.42
CA ALA A 218 14.63 2.53 0.54
C ALA A 218 15.84 1.59 0.70
N CYS A 219 16.92 1.83 -0.02
CA CYS A 219 18.15 1.06 0.12
C CYS A 219 18.75 1.21 1.51
N ASP A 220 18.85 2.43 2.03
CA ASP A 220 19.39 2.69 3.35
C ASP A 220 18.48 2.17 4.46
N LEU A 221 17.18 2.25 4.29
CA LEU A 221 16.21 1.63 5.19
C LEU A 221 16.45 0.12 5.29
N ILE A 222 16.62 -0.58 4.15
CA ILE A 222 16.83 -2.02 4.10
C ILE A 222 18.15 -2.43 4.74
N LYS A 223 19.23 -1.60 4.62
CA LYS A 223 20.51 -1.82 5.30
C LYS A 223 20.39 -1.82 6.84
N ASN A 224 19.45 -1.02 7.35
CA ASN A 224 19.22 -0.84 8.78
C ASN A 224 18.19 -1.82 9.38
N LEU A 225 17.46 -2.57 8.53
CA LEU A 225 16.52 -3.59 8.98
C LEU A 225 17.24 -4.92 9.29
N SER A 226 16.67 -5.68 10.24
CA SER A 226 17.22 -7.00 10.59
C SER A 226 17.30 -7.91 9.37
N ARG A 227 18.34 -8.75 9.32
CA ARG A 227 18.54 -9.72 8.22
C ARG A 227 17.45 -10.80 8.19
N ASP A 228 16.78 -11.04 9.31
CA ASP A 228 15.71 -12.03 9.43
C ASP A 228 14.35 -11.50 8.98
N GLU A 229 14.21 -10.19 8.79
CA GLU A 229 12.97 -9.58 8.35
C GLU A 229 12.73 -9.83 6.87
N ARG A 230 11.54 -10.33 6.54
CA ARG A 230 11.07 -10.47 5.16
C ARG A 230 10.38 -9.19 4.72
N ILE A 231 10.79 -8.69 3.57
CA ILE A 231 10.46 -7.35 3.10
C ILE A 231 9.69 -7.44 1.77
N ILE A 232 8.57 -6.73 1.70
CA ILE A 232 7.89 -6.47 0.44
C ILE A 232 7.92 -4.96 0.15
N ILE A 233 8.25 -4.61 -1.08
CA ILE A 233 8.38 -3.22 -1.52
C ILE A 233 7.39 -2.97 -2.65
N PHE A 234 6.53 -1.98 -2.49
CA PHE A 234 5.53 -1.61 -3.48
C PHE A 234 5.94 -0.34 -4.22
N GLY A 235 6.07 -0.43 -5.53
CA GLY A 235 6.30 0.70 -6.43
C GLY A 235 5.16 0.90 -7.42
N GLU A 236 5.02 2.10 -7.96
CA GLU A 236 4.05 2.40 -9.01
C GLU A 236 4.61 2.26 -10.42
N ARG A 237 5.92 2.30 -10.59
CA ARG A 237 6.61 2.33 -11.87
C ARG A 237 7.62 1.20 -11.98
N ILE A 238 7.60 0.49 -13.11
CA ILE A 238 8.55 -0.60 -13.38
C ILE A 238 9.99 -0.08 -13.37
N ARG A 239 10.24 1.11 -13.96
CA ARG A 239 11.56 1.74 -13.94
C ARG A 239 12.13 1.89 -12.53
N GLN A 240 11.30 2.34 -11.57
CA GLN A 240 11.69 2.50 -10.17
C GLN A 240 12.02 1.15 -9.51
N ALA A 241 11.19 0.12 -9.77
CA ALA A 241 11.43 -1.23 -9.25
C ALA A 241 12.76 -1.82 -9.79
N GLU A 242 13.04 -1.63 -11.09
CA GLU A 242 14.28 -2.07 -11.73
C GLU A 242 15.51 -1.30 -11.21
N GLU A 243 15.37 -0.01 -10.99
CA GLU A 243 16.44 0.83 -10.44
C GLU A 243 16.79 0.42 -9.01
N LEU A 244 15.80 0.26 -8.14
CA LEU A 244 16.00 -0.20 -6.78
C LEU A 244 16.61 -1.62 -6.76
N PHE A 245 16.15 -2.52 -7.62
CA PHE A 245 16.70 -3.87 -7.73
C PHE A 245 18.20 -3.82 -8.04
N ARG A 246 18.62 -3.04 -9.06
CA ARG A 246 20.04 -2.88 -9.41
C ARG A 246 20.86 -2.22 -8.30
N LEU A 247 20.25 -1.25 -7.59
CA LEU A 247 20.90 -0.58 -6.47
C LEU A 247 21.16 -1.56 -5.32
N LEU A 248 20.18 -2.35 -4.94
CA LEU A 248 20.33 -3.37 -3.90
C LEU A 248 21.39 -4.43 -4.28
N GLN A 249 21.40 -4.90 -5.54
CA GLN A 249 22.42 -5.83 -6.00
C GLN A 249 23.84 -5.24 -5.91
N ARG A 250 24.03 -3.96 -6.30
CA ARG A 250 25.32 -3.26 -6.16
C ARG A 250 25.77 -3.15 -4.70
N HIS A 251 24.82 -3.08 -3.75
CA HIS A 251 25.11 -3.10 -2.31
C HIS A 251 25.24 -4.51 -1.72
N GLY A 252 25.33 -5.55 -2.53
CA GLY A 252 25.58 -6.92 -2.08
C GLY A 252 24.35 -7.70 -1.61
N PHE A 253 23.14 -7.18 -1.81
CA PHE A 253 21.93 -7.94 -1.51
C PHE A 253 21.66 -8.97 -2.61
N SER A 254 21.86 -10.26 -2.31
CA SER A 254 21.68 -11.37 -3.27
C SER A 254 20.28 -11.99 -3.26
N HIS A 255 19.56 -11.90 -2.13
CA HIS A 255 18.25 -12.53 -1.95
C HIS A 255 17.11 -11.54 -2.26
N VAL A 256 17.17 -10.92 -3.43
CA VAL A 256 16.18 -9.92 -3.89
C VAL A 256 15.49 -10.43 -5.15
N GLY A 257 14.16 -10.40 -5.15
CA GLY A 257 13.30 -10.66 -6.30
C GLY A 257 12.58 -9.40 -6.77
N ARG A 258 12.17 -9.40 -8.03
CA ARG A 258 11.32 -8.36 -8.61
C ARG A 258 10.12 -9.00 -9.30
N TYR A 259 8.98 -8.30 -9.28
CA TYR A 259 7.72 -8.79 -9.82
C TYR A 259 6.98 -7.65 -10.54
N HIS A 260 6.81 -7.75 -11.84
CA HIS A 260 6.06 -6.78 -12.65
C HIS A 260 5.64 -7.36 -14.01
N SER A 261 4.72 -6.68 -14.69
CA SER A 261 4.08 -7.17 -15.93
C SER A 261 5.05 -7.43 -17.11
N GLN A 262 6.20 -6.77 -17.15
CA GLN A 262 7.18 -6.97 -18.23
C GLN A 262 8.09 -8.21 -18.06
N MET A 263 8.04 -8.89 -16.90
CA MET A 263 8.87 -10.10 -16.68
C MET A 263 8.29 -11.37 -17.32
N GLY A 264 7.06 -11.35 -17.75
CA GLY A 264 6.35 -12.53 -18.22
C GLY A 264 5.82 -13.43 -17.09
N GLN A 265 4.84 -14.25 -17.41
CA GLN A 265 4.08 -15.02 -16.42
C GLN A 265 4.94 -16.07 -15.69
N GLN A 266 5.77 -16.80 -16.41
CA GLN A 266 6.59 -17.87 -15.81
C GLN A 266 7.68 -17.32 -14.88
N ALA A 267 8.33 -16.23 -15.26
CA ALA A 267 9.33 -15.59 -14.42
C ALA A 267 8.73 -15.02 -13.12
N ASN A 268 7.56 -14.38 -13.23
CA ASN A 268 6.81 -13.89 -12.09
C ASN A 268 6.40 -15.03 -11.15
N LYS A 269 5.91 -16.16 -11.69
CA LYS A 269 5.53 -17.34 -10.91
C LYS A 269 6.74 -17.89 -10.13
N ASN A 270 7.87 -18.05 -10.79
CA ASN A 270 9.11 -18.52 -10.15
C ASN A 270 9.56 -17.60 -9.01
N VAL A 271 9.55 -16.28 -9.21
CA VAL A 271 9.94 -15.32 -8.16
C VAL A 271 9.04 -15.44 -6.93
N ILE A 272 7.73 -15.58 -7.12
CA ILE A 272 6.78 -15.76 -6.00
C ILE A 272 7.02 -17.08 -5.28
N GLU A 273 7.25 -18.18 -6.00
CA GLU A 273 7.56 -19.49 -5.41
C GLU A 273 8.85 -19.44 -4.58
N ARG A 274 9.90 -18.84 -5.10
CA ARG A 274 11.16 -18.63 -4.38
C ARG A 274 11.01 -17.72 -3.15
N PHE A 275 10.20 -16.68 -3.26
CA PHE A 275 9.87 -15.83 -2.13
C PHE A 275 9.05 -16.60 -1.08
N ARG A 276 8.13 -17.47 -1.48
CA ARG A 276 7.39 -18.37 -0.56
C ARG A 276 8.31 -19.35 0.14
N ALA A 277 9.23 -19.95 -0.59
CA ALA A 277 10.22 -20.89 -0.05
C ALA A 277 11.24 -20.24 0.91
N GLY A 278 11.24 -18.90 1.04
CA GLY A 278 12.22 -18.19 1.87
C GLY A 278 13.59 -18.00 1.22
N GLU A 279 13.78 -18.40 -0.06
CA GLU A 279 15.01 -18.17 -0.80
C GLU A 279 15.26 -16.69 -1.10
N LEU A 280 14.19 -15.91 -1.21
CA LEU A 280 14.25 -14.47 -1.36
C LEU A 280 13.79 -13.80 -0.08
N ARG A 281 14.58 -12.86 0.40
CA ARG A 281 14.25 -12.02 1.57
C ARG A 281 13.44 -10.79 1.18
N ILE A 282 13.73 -10.21 0.02
CA ILE A 282 13.17 -8.94 -0.45
C ILE A 282 12.42 -9.19 -1.75
N LEU A 283 11.18 -8.72 -1.84
CA LEU A 283 10.37 -8.74 -3.05
C LEU A 283 9.99 -7.32 -3.44
N ILE A 284 10.45 -6.87 -4.61
CA ILE A 284 10.06 -5.57 -5.18
C ILE A 284 8.93 -5.80 -6.17
N ALA A 285 7.77 -5.22 -5.91
CA ALA A 285 6.57 -5.41 -6.71
C ALA A 285 6.09 -4.09 -7.32
N CYS A 286 5.75 -4.11 -8.62
CA CYS A 286 5.16 -2.97 -9.29
C CYS A 286 3.72 -3.30 -9.72
N LYS A 287 2.72 -2.60 -9.13
CA LYS A 287 1.26 -2.66 -9.42
C LYS A 287 0.60 -4.05 -9.40
N ALA A 288 1.32 -5.11 -9.74
CA ALA A 288 0.75 -6.43 -10.00
C ALA A 288 0.41 -7.25 -8.73
N LEU A 289 0.84 -6.81 -7.55
CA LEU A 289 0.52 -7.46 -6.27
C LEU A 289 -0.67 -6.80 -5.54
N ASP A 290 -1.32 -5.83 -6.15
CA ASP A 290 -2.42 -5.12 -5.50
C ASP A 290 -3.65 -6.04 -5.32
N GLU A 291 -3.85 -7.05 -6.19
CA GLU A 291 -5.01 -7.94 -6.15
C GLU A 291 -4.63 -9.43 -6.39
N GLY A 292 -5.24 -10.32 -5.61
CA GLY A 292 -5.29 -11.77 -5.90
C GLY A 292 -4.04 -12.62 -5.63
N LEU A 293 -2.87 -12.07 -5.35
CA LEU A 293 -1.68 -12.88 -5.05
C LEU A 293 -1.56 -13.17 -3.56
N ASP A 294 -1.50 -14.45 -3.24
CA ASP A 294 -1.17 -14.91 -1.90
C ASP A 294 0.34 -14.77 -1.67
N VAL A 295 0.70 -13.71 -0.94
CA VAL A 295 2.09 -13.46 -0.53
C VAL A 295 2.28 -14.04 0.86
N PRO A 296 3.36 -14.82 1.09
CA PRO A 296 3.64 -15.39 2.40
C PRO A 296 3.97 -14.30 3.43
N GLU A 297 4.22 -14.75 4.62
CA GLU A 297 4.55 -13.95 5.79
C GLU A 297 5.60 -12.88 5.53
N VAL A 298 5.20 -11.63 5.68
CA VAL A 298 6.07 -10.45 5.52
C VAL A 298 6.00 -9.66 6.81
N SER A 299 7.16 -9.30 7.36
CA SER A 299 7.25 -8.47 8.56
C SER A 299 7.34 -6.98 8.26
N VAL A 300 7.86 -6.64 7.08
CA VAL A 300 8.11 -5.26 6.67
C VAL A 300 7.52 -4.98 5.30
N GLY A 301 6.77 -3.89 5.21
CA GLY A 301 6.28 -3.32 3.96
C GLY A 301 6.87 -1.94 3.72
N ILE A 302 7.36 -1.69 2.50
CA ILE A 302 7.86 -0.38 2.08
C ILE A 302 7.03 0.10 0.89
N ILE A 303 6.41 1.24 1.02
CA ILE A 303 5.65 1.90 -0.04
C ILE A 303 6.53 2.99 -0.62
N LEU A 304 7.13 2.72 -1.79
CA LEU A 304 8.06 3.67 -2.43
C LEU A 304 7.39 4.93 -2.93
N SER A 305 6.18 4.81 -3.46
CA SER A 305 5.41 5.95 -3.97
C SER A 305 3.97 5.84 -3.52
N GLY A 306 3.43 6.96 -3.09
CA GLY A 306 2.07 7.08 -2.60
C GLY A 306 1.06 6.81 -3.72
N THR A 307 0.10 5.92 -3.46
CA THR A 307 -1.11 5.85 -4.28
C THR A 307 -2.18 6.67 -3.60
N SER A 308 -2.79 7.59 -4.34
CA SER A 308 -3.97 8.35 -3.87
C SER A 308 -5.19 7.44 -3.64
N VAL A 309 -5.13 6.20 -4.11
CA VAL A 309 -6.23 5.24 -4.02
C VAL A 309 -6.20 4.56 -2.64
N ARG A 310 -7.12 4.96 -1.76
CA ARG A 310 -7.29 4.39 -0.40
C ARG A 310 -7.37 2.86 -0.43
N ARG A 311 -8.04 2.30 -1.41
CA ARG A 311 -8.21 0.85 -1.61
C ARG A 311 -6.87 0.12 -1.73
N GLN A 312 -6.00 0.59 -2.62
CA GLN A 312 -4.69 -0.04 -2.83
C GLN A 312 -3.84 0.01 -1.56
N ARG A 313 -3.91 1.11 -0.80
CA ARG A 313 -3.23 1.21 0.50
C ARG A 313 -3.75 0.16 1.49
N THR A 314 -5.07 0.05 1.63
CA THR A 314 -5.70 -0.93 2.52
C THR A 314 -5.35 -2.37 2.12
N GLN A 315 -5.37 -2.69 0.83
CA GLN A 315 -5.01 -4.02 0.32
C GLN A 315 -3.52 -4.35 0.56
N ARG A 316 -2.61 -3.40 0.30
CA ARG A 316 -1.17 -3.55 0.57
C ARG A 316 -0.91 -3.76 2.06
N MET A 317 -1.52 -2.92 2.91
CA MET A 317 -1.44 -3.05 4.37
C MET A 317 -1.97 -4.42 4.83
N GLY A 318 -3.14 -4.84 4.36
CA GLY A 318 -3.74 -6.13 4.72
C GLY A 318 -2.89 -7.35 4.40
N ARG A 319 -1.95 -7.25 3.44
CA ARG A 319 -0.98 -8.32 3.15
C ARG A 319 0.16 -8.38 4.15
N ILE A 320 0.54 -7.24 4.73
CA ILE A 320 1.68 -7.11 5.64
C ILE A 320 1.29 -7.44 7.06
N ILE A 321 0.08 -7.04 7.49
CA ILE A 321 -0.39 -7.21 8.88
C ILE A 321 -1.06 -8.56 9.16
N ARG A 322 -1.09 -9.50 8.22
CA ARG A 322 -1.62 -10.85 8.45
C ARG A 322 -0.95 -11.48 9.67
N ARG A 323 -1.77 -12.07 10.53
CA ARG A 323 -1.28 -12.74 11.74
C ARG A 323 -0.59 -14.04 11.37
N ASN A 324 0.58 -14.27 11.99
CA ASN A 324 1.31 -15.53 11.94
C ASN A 324 1.93 -15.87 13.27
N GLU A 325 2.11 -17.18 13.50
CA GLU A 325 2.82 -17.69 14.66
C GLU A 325 4.28 -17.22 14.62
N GLY A 326 4.70 -16.53 15.69
CA GLY A 326 6.05 -15.97 15.81
C GLY A 326 6.21 -14.50 15.41
N LYS A 327 5.23 -13.88 14.72
CA LYS A 327 5.28 -12.47 14.35
C LYS A 327 4.66 -11.60 15.46
N SER A 328 5.51 -10.86 16.17
CA SER A 328 5.04 -9.97 17.23
C SER A 328 4.44 -8.67 16.68
N ARG A 329 4.97 -8.12 15.60
CA ARG A 329 4.59 -6.83 15.01
C ARG A 329 5.00 -6.72 13.55
N ALA A 330 4.23 -5.97 12.76
CA ALA A 330 4.57 -5.58 11.40
C ALA A 330 5.01 -4.12 11.34
N SER A 331 5.87 -3.78 10.39
CA SER A 331 6.31 -2.40 10.14
C SER A 331 5.97 -1.98 8.71
N LEU A 332 5.29 -0.83 8.56
CA LEU A 332 4.98 -0.24 7.27
C LEU A 332 5.68 1.10 7.14
N TYR A 333 6.49 1.23 6.10
CA TYR A 333 7.21 2.46 5.78
C TYR A 333 6.60 3.10 4.54
N TYR A 334 6.07 4.29 4.69
CA TYR A 334 5.54 5.11 3.61
C TYR A 334 6.55 6.21 3.28
N LEU A 335 7.13 6.14 2.08
CA LEU A 335 8.01 7.20 1.58
C LEU A 335 7.16 8.22 0.85
N HIS A 336 7.21 9.48 1.26
CA HIS A 336 6.48 10.56 0.61
C HIS A 336 7.39 11.77 0.38
N ILE A 337 7.07 12.55 -0.63
CA ILE A 337 7.79 13.78 -0.96
C ILE A 337 6.98 14.96 -0.46
N SER A 338 7.49 15.67 0.54
CA SER A 338 6.88 16.87 1.09
C SER A 338 6.82 18.03 0.10
N GLY A 339 5.80 18.88 0.27
CA GLY A 339 5.57 20.02 -0.61
C GLY A 339 5.11 19.61 -2.01
N THR A 340 4.51 18.44 -2.15
CA THR A 340 4.01 17.94 -3.43
C THR A 340 2.55 17.48 -3.32
N MET A 341 2.02 16.98 -4.45
CA MET A 341 0.68 16.41 -4.49
C MET A 341 0.46 15.20 -3.55
N GLU A 342 1.51 14.66 -2.96
CA GLU A 342 1.42 13.53 -2.03
C GLU A 342 1.00 13.95 -0.62
N ASP A 343 1.18 15.19 -0.22
CA ASP A 343 0.79 15.68 1.12
C ASP A 343 -0.71 15.45 1.43
N VAL A 344 -1.56 15.49 0.40
CA VAL A 344 -3.00 15.26 0.52
C VAL A 344 -3.35 13.77 0.68
N CYS A 345 -2.41 12.88 0.38
CA CYS A 345 -2.64 11.42 0.35
C CYS A 345 -2.45 10.75 1.71
N PHE A 346 -1.99 11.48 2.71
CA PHE A 346 -1.47 10.98 3.98
C PHE A 346 -2.44 11.01 5.16
N LEU A 347 -3.73 10.77 4.97
CA LEU A 347 -4.62 10.50 6.11
C LEU A 347 -4.57 9.00 6.44
N PRO A 348 -3.89 8.59 7.51
CA PRO A 348 -3.85 7.19 7.91
C PRO A 348 -5.20 6.78 8.50
N ASP A 349 -5.76 5.70 7.96
CA ASP A 349 -6.78 4.92 8.67
C ASP A 349 -5.99 4.00 9.63
N THR A 350 -5.61 4.55 10.80
CA THR A 350 -4.56 3.95 11.63
C THR A 350 -5.03 2.79 12.48
N GLY A 351 -6.34 2.60 12.66
CA GLY A 351 -6.80 1.61 13.63
C GLY A 351 -6.01 1.74 14.96
N ASP A 352 -5.52 0.60 15.50
CA ASP A 352 -4.66 0.57 16.70
C ASP A 352 -3.15 0.65 16.39
N GLY A 353 -2.77 0.94 15.15
CA GLY A 353 -1.36 1.08 14.74
C GLY A 353 -0.74 2.34 15.33
N ARG A 354 0.52 2.24 15.80
CA ARG A 354 1.30 3.43 16.16
C ARG A 354 1.82 4.08 14.90
N VAL A 355 1.80 5.41 14.86
CA VAL A 355 2.31 6.21 13.73
C VAL A 355 3.52 7.00 14.18
N PHE A 356 4.55 7.00 13.34
CA PHE A 356 5.78 7.72 13.53
C PHE A 356 6.10 8.51 12.27
N ASP A 357 6.38 9.79 12.43
CA ASP A 357 6.84 10.65 11.36
C ASP A 357 8.35 10.78 11.44
N LEU A 358 9.05 10.48 10.36
CA LEU A 358 10.50 10.54 10.22
C LEU A 358 10.86 11.40 9.03
N SER A 359 11.99 12.09 9.07
CA SER A 359 12.63 12.70 7.91
C SER A 359 13.88 11.91 7.54
N TYR A 360 14.21 11.85 6.26
CA TYR A 360 15.41 11.22 5.76
C TYR A 360 16.43 12.29 5.37
N ASP A 361 17.65 12.14 5.87
CA ASP A 361 18.80 12.95 5.50
C ASP A 361 19.66 12.15 4.50
N PRO A 362 19.65 12.48 3.20
CA PRO A 362 20.36 11.72 2.18
C PRO A 362 21.87 11.85 2.27
N ASP A 363 22.40 12.97 2.78
CA ASP A 363 23.85 13.22 2.89
C ASP A 363 24.48 12.38 4.00
N ARG A 364 23.74 12.17 5.08
CA ARG A 364 24.19 11.40 6.24
C ARG A 364 23.70 9.96 6.24
N HIS A 365 22.77 9.61 5.35
CA HIS A 365 22.10 8.30 5.29
C HIS A 365 21.41 7.90 6.60
N ILE A 366 20.72 8.87 7.26
CA ILE A 366 20.06 8.67 8.55
C ILE A 366 18.58 9.05 8.48
N PHE A 367 17.81 8.50 9.44
CA PHE A 367 16.39 8.78 9.62
C PHE A 367 16.20 9.54 10.94
N LEU A 368 15.50 10.66 10.90
CA LEU A 368 15.31 11.56 12.03
C LEU A 368 13.84 11.65 12.38
N HIS A 369 13.52 11.54 13.67
CA HIS A 369 12.19 11.86 14.17
C HIS A 369 12.12 13.38 14.42
N PRO A 370 11.05 14.13 14.08
CA PRO A 370 10.96 15.57 14.30
C PRO A 370 11.21 15.99 15.75
N ALA A 371 10.65 15.22 16.71
CA ALA A 371 10.93 15.41 18.13
C ALA A 371 12.32 14.88 18.58
N TYR A 372 13.01 14.18 17.67
CA TYR A 372 14.30 13.55 17.94
C TYR A 372 15.45 14.53 17.80
N ASP A 373 15.45 15.36 16.78
CA ASP A 373 16.62 16.23 16.49
C ASP A 373 16.93 17.13 17.67
N ASP A 374 15.96 17.79 18.25
CA ASP A 374 16.15 18.65 19.42
C ASP A 374 16.50 17.83 20.67
N ARG A 375 15.83 16.71 20.91
CA ARG A 375 16.10 15.85 22.08
C ARG A 375 17.44 15.13 21.96
N ALA A 376 17.84 14.69 20.75
CA ALA A 376 19.14 14.10 20.49
C ALA A 376 20.27 15.11 20.71
N LYS A 377 20.13 16.32 20.19
CA LYS A 377 21.09 17.42 20.42
C LYS A 377 21.22 17.74 21.90
N MET A 378 20.10 17.84 22.61
CA MET A 378 20.08 18.10 24.05
C MET A 378 20.71 16.96 24.85
N LEU A 379 20.43 15.69 24.49
CA LEU A 379 21.06 14.54 25.16
C LEU A 379 22.56 14.50 24.94
N LEU A 380 23.03 14.69 23.71
CA LEU A 380 24.45 14.75 23.39
C LEU A 380 25.13 15.92 24.12
N ALA A 381 24.51 17.09 24.11
CA ALA A 381 24.98 18.25 24.87
C ALA A 381 25.09 17.94 26.36
N HIS A 382 24.11 17.23 26.94
CA HIS A 382 24.13 16.81 28.32
C HIS A 382 25.23 15.79 28.63
N LEU A 383 25.47 14.83 27.72
CA LEU A 383 26.58 13.87 27.86
C LEU A 383 27.94 14.57 27.81
N TYR A 384 28.11 15.54 26.90
CA TYR A 384 29.31 16.37 26.82
C TYR A 384 29.51 17.20 28.10
N ALA A 385 28.48 17.88 28.54
CA ALA A 385 28.53 18.72 29.76
C ALA A 385 28.87 17.93 31.03
N ARG A 386 28.52 16.62 31.07
CA ARG A 386 28.88 15.75 32.21
C ARG A 386 30.22 15.03 32.04
N GLY A 387 31.00 15.35 31.01
CA GLY A 387 32.32 14.75 30.80
C GLY A 387 32.25 13.26 30.47
N ALA A 388 31.20 12.81 29.76
CA ALA A 388 31.13 11.44 29.29
C ALA A 388 32.31 11.16 28.36
N ASP A 389 32.88 9.96 28.44
CA ASP A 389 34.00 9.58 27.57
C ASP A 389 33.59 9.52 26.09
N ALA A 390 34.58 9.73 25.20
CA ALA A 390 34.32 9.76 23.77
C ALA A 390 33.78 8.44 23.21
N GLY A 391 34.02 7.31 23.88
CA GLY A 391 33.44 6.01 23.49
C GLY A 391 31.94 5.96 23.75
N LYS A 392 31.50 6.42 24.94
CA LYS A 392 30.06 6.51 25.27
C LYS A 392 29.32 7.50 24.40
N ILE A 393 29.95 8.61 24.03
CA ILE A 393 29.34 9.60 23.13
C ILE A 393 29.15 9.00 21.73
N ARG A 394 30.20 8.37 21.18
CA ARG A 394 30.09 7.68 19.86
C ARG A 394 29.04 6.57 19.87
N GLU A 395 28.96 5.80 20.97
CA GLU A 395 27.93 4.75 21.10
C GLU A 395 26.53 5.35 21.18
N ALA A 396 26.34 6.44 21.93
CA ALA A 396 25.08 7.16 21.96
C ALA A 396 24.71 7.70 20.59
N GLU A 397 25.62 8.31 19.83
CA GLU A 397 25.40 8.76 18.46
C GLU A 397 25.02 7.60 17.54
N ARG A 398 25.71 6.46 17.63
CA ARG A 398 25.40 5.25 16.87
C ARG A 398 23.99 4.75 17.17
N CYS A 399 23.64 4.64 18.44
CA CYS A 399 22.31 4.19 18.87
C CYS A 399 21.20 5.16 18.49
N LEU A 400 21.46 6.46 18.53
CA LEU A 400 20.56 7.49 18.07
C LEU A 400 20.26 7.34 16.58
N ARG A 401 21.27 7.09 15.74
CA ARG A 401 21.10 6.85 14.31
C ARG A 401 20.23 5.61 14.04
N LEU A 402 20.49 4.51 14.73
CA LEU A 402 19.72 3.28 14.60
C LEU A 402 18.30 3.42 15.18
N GLY A 403 18.17 4.06 16.34
CA GLY A 403 16.90 4.32 17.01
C GLY A 403 15.97 5.26 16.23
N GLY A 404 16.55 6.15 15.42
CA GLY A 404 15.79 7.05 14.56
C GLY A 404 14.84 6.32 13.60
N ILE A 405 15.24 5.16 13.08
CA ILE A 405 14.40 4.36 12.18
C ILE A 405 13.29 3.62 12.92
N ARG A 406 13.61 3.04 14.08
CA ARG A 406 12.68 2.21 14.83
C ARG A 406 11.97 2.96 15.96
N SER A 407 12.45 4.15 16.28
CA SER A 407 12.00 4.92 17.44
C SER A 407 11.97 4.11 18.75
N ASP A 408 12.89 3.15 18.89
CA ASP A 408 12.91 2.16 19.98
C ASP A 408 13.07 2.80 21.37
N TRP A 409 13.70 3.96 21.43
CA TRP A 409 13.83 4.76 22.67
C TRP A 409 12.48 5.37 23.16
N LEU A 410 11.43 5.36 22.29
CA LEU A 410 10.06 5.75 22.67
C LEU A 410 9.29 4.61 23.34
N LEU A 411 9.78 3.37 23.25
CA LEU A 411 9.16 2.21 23.89
C LEU A 411 9.09 2.39 25.41
N LYS A 412 8.08 1.79 26.02
CA LYS A 412 7.96 1.79 27.47
C LYS A 412 9.13 1.02 28.11
N ARG A 413 9.60 1.51 29.23
CA ARG A 413 10.74 0.90 29.96
C ARG A 413 10.62 -0.62 30.17
N PRO A 414 9.48 -1.19 30.58
CA PRO A 414 9.37 -2.65 30.74
C PRO A 414 9.59 -3.42 29.43
N GLU A 415 9.21 -2.84 28.30
CA GLU A 415 9.39 -3.45 26.98
C GLU A 415 10.87 -3.44 26.56
N ILE A 416 11.58 -2.32 26.81
CA ILE A 416 13.03 -2.25 26.57
C ILE A 416 13.79 -3.22 27.50
N GLU A 417 13.42 -3.30 28.77
CA GLU A 417 14.05 -4.24 29.74
C GLU A 417 13.78 -5.71 29.36
N LYS A 418 12.61 -6.00 28.78
CA LYS A 418 12.32 -7.32 28.23
C LYS A 418 13.28 -7.65 27.09
N ARG A 419 13.47 -6.72 26.14
CA ARG A 419 14.41 -6.86 25.02
C ARG A 419 15.83 -7.11 25.48
N ILE A 420 16.32 -6.34 26.48
CA ILE A 420 17.66 -6.56 27.05
C ILE A 420 17.84 -7.99 27.58
N ARG A 421 16.79 -8.58 28.16
CA ARG A 421 16.85 -9.96 28.70
C ARG A 421 16.79 -11.03 27.63
N GLU A 422 16.01 -10.79 26.58
CA GLU A 422 15.77 -11.77 25.51
C GLU A 422 16.87 -11.77 24.45
N GLU A 423 17.68 -10.70 24.39
CA GLU A 423 18.71 -10.56 23.36
C GLU A 423 19.90 -11.50 23.64
N LYS A 424 20.30 -12.26 22.58
CA LYS A 424 21.37 -13.26 22.65
C LYS A 424 22.75 -12.65 22.36
N TYR A 425 22.79 -11.64 21.50
CA TYR A 425 24.06 -11.05 21.04
C TYR A 425 24.42 -9.82 21.87
N VAL A 426 25.71 -9.70 22.22
CA VAL A 426 26.23 -8.62 23.06
C VAL A 426 25.99 -7.24 22.42
N GLU A 427 26.16 -7.14 21.09
CA GLU A 427 25.97 -5.89 20.36
C GLU A 427 24.52 -5.41 20.41
N ASP A 428 23.56 -6.31 20.18
CA ASP A 428 22.14 -6.00 20.24
C ASP A 428 21.68 -5.70 21.67
N LYS A 429 22.26 -6.39 22.64
CA LYS A 429 22.02 -6.11 24.06
C LYS A 429 22.51 -4.71 24.45
N ASN A 430 23.71 -4.33 23.99
CA ASN A 430 24.25 -2.98 24.20
C ASN A 430 23.38 -1.91 23.53
N TYR A 431 22.85 -2.17 22.34
CA TYR A 431 21.86 -1.31 21.68
C TYR A 431 20.66 -1.05 22.60
N TRP A 432 20.05 -2.09 23.15
CA TRP A 432 18.88 -1.94 24.03
C TRP A 432 19.21 -1.28 25.37
N ILE A 433 20.43 -1.46 25.89
CA ILE A 433 20.92 -0.75 27.08
C ILE A 433 21.01 0.76 26.79
N CYS A 434 21.49 1.14 25.59
CA CYS A 434 21.51 2.53 25.17
C CYS A 434 20.10 3.10 24.99
N MET A 435 19.19 2.35 24.37
CA MET A 435 17.78 2.74 24.24
C MET A 435 17.10 2.95 25.59
N LYS A 436 17.43 2.12 26.59
CA LYS A 436 17.00 2.31 27.99
C LYS A 436 17.51 3.62 28.55
N GLY A 437 18.79 3.91 28.39
CA GLY A 437 19.41 5.17 28.82
C GLY A 437 18.76 6.41 28.21
N LEU A 438 18.52 6.37 26.90
CA LEU A 438 17.83 7.43 26.16
C LEU A 438 16.40 7.63 26.66
N SER A 439 15.63 6.55 26.81
CA SER A 439 14.26 6.59 27.33
C SER A 439 14.19 7.16 28.77
N GLN A 440 15.19 6.91 29.59
CA GLN A 440 15.27 7.44 30.94
C GLN A 440 15.68 8.91 31.01
N GLY A 441 16.64 9.33 30.18
CA GLY A 441 17.08 10.73 30.11
C GLY A 441 15.95 11.68 29.69
N ILE A 442 15.01 11.18 28.88
CA ILE A 442 13.83 11.95 28.46
C ILE A 442 12.77 12.04 29.55
N ARG A 443 12.62 11.00 30.39
CA ARG A 443 11.57 10.94 31.42
C ARG A 443 11.99 11.52 32.77
N SER A 444 13.27 11.56 33.08
CA SER A 444 13.80 12.00 34.40
C SER A 444 13.91 13.53 34.56
N GLY A 445 13.05 14.28 33.90
CA GLY A 445 12.66 15.60 34.38
C GLY A 445 13.64 16.75 34.18
N GLY A 446 14.57 16.66 33.23
CA GLY A 446 15.33 17.82 32.78
C GLY A 446 14.56 18.72 31.77
N PHE A 447 13.43 18.24 31.27
CA PHE A 447 12.70 18.90 30.19
C PHE A 447 11.27 19.24 30.64
N ARG A 448 11.12 20.31 31.42
CA ARG A 448 9.86 21.05 31.43
C ARG A 448 9.73 21.75 30.10
N GLN A 449 8.64 21.48 29.39
CA GLN A 449 8.25 22.27 28.23
C GLN A 449 8.19 23.75 28.60
N PRO A 450 8.60 24.67 27.69
CA PRO A 450 8.32 26.07 27.87
C PRO A 450 6.82 26.34 27.87
#